data_0ef09a4b057e630ea3450659992a4dfe
#
_entry.id   0ef09a4b057e630ea3450659992a4dfe
#
_cell.length_a   1.000
_cell.length_b   1.000
_cell.length_c   1.000
_cell.angle_alpha   90.00
_cell.angle_beta   90.00
_cell.angle_gamma   90.00
#
_symmetry.space_group_name_H-M   'P 1'
#
loop_
_entity.id
_entity.type
_entity.pdbx_description
1 polymer ?
#
loop_
_entity_poly.entity_id
_entity_poly.type
_entity_poly.pdbx_seq_one_letter_code
_entity_poly.pdbx_strand_id
1 'polypeptide(L)'
;MAFGLIEEHIETSGFSISDADSRAKKQTDTYFDDDSLSLHAVGASFRVRQKKSTILVTLKKRLPAKMGYSEAGLYQRIEEEAVITSYQENKLRAGEAINIFPYRLLPYVVPYCRNLKPIVSVVNKRKTLILNDPYLRKAELCLDEIRYDISGKSYGPYFEIEIESQGAPRDQIKELANYLEEKLGLIPSSQSKYERGVSLLNTAEIPKEKKKVIIDTDCGVDDALALILAIKSRELEVLAITTVSGNVHVDTVNTNVLKVLAQLNFDTHLQVAKGADRPLKIRRIEAESVHGKDGLGDVSSIKPPMDMPFDERPAWKLICDLAQENPKEITLITLGPMTNLALAIKNDPDGVHCLKKVVSMGGVFFDVGNVAPDAEFNVRADPDATYQVVEFCRNSCLKIPVNDNNEPVHIPPKPKEDDFKEVKRFLDHNLDDLKMVPLTFVGLDVTHKVVLRSAMLDRVVKAHPKNDLLKFIHKISKKYMDFYYKNEGLKGCYLHDPLAVACVITPSFLEIREHIIHVETDGNFTNGMIFPDDRPTTNWAWRNPAEEVIGVARNVEREAFEEFLLRRFIEGS
;
A
#
# COMPACT_ATOMS: atom_id res chain seq x y z
N MET A 1 -11.35 -20.97 -23.12
CA MET A 1 -12.71 -20.83 -22.54
C MET A 1 -13.01 -19.34 -22.23
N ALA A 2 -12.19 -18.59 -21.49
CA ALA A 2 -12.46 -17.17 -21.21
C ALA A 2 -12.57 -16.30 -22.48
N PHE A 3 -11.70 -16.49 -23.47
CA PHE A 3 -11.74 -15.70 -24.72
C PHE A 3 -13.00 -15.92 -25.56
N GLY A 4 -13.55 -17.14 -25.62
CA GLY A 4 -14.81 -17.39 -26.34
C GLY A 4 -16.02 -16.72 -25.70
N LEU A 5 -16.05 -16.66 -24.34
CA LEU A 5 -17.09 -15.94 -23.62
C LEU A 5 -17.01 -14.42 -23.85
N ILE A 6 -15.79 -13.88 -24.02
CA ILE A 6 -15.59 -12.45 -24.29
C ILE A 6 -16.09 -12.10 -25.69
N GLU A 7 -15.80 -12.93 -26.70
CA GLU A 7 -16.29 -12.74 -28.06
C GLU A 7 -17.83 -12.72 -28.10
N GLU A 8 -18.49 -13.69 -27.47
CA GLU A 8 -19.95 -13.76 -27.36
C GLU A 8 -20.55 -12.54 -26.65
N HIS A 9 -19.87 -12.03 -25.62
CA HIS A 9 -20.34 -10.87 -24.85
C HIS A 9 -20.16 -9.54 -25.60
N ILE A 10 -19.12 -9.41 -26.44
CA ILE A 10 -18.88 -8.21 -27.23
C ILE A 10 -20.02 -7.98 -28.22
N GLU A 11 -20.49 -9.01 -28.88
CA GLU A 11 -21.59 -8.91 -29.85
C GLU A 11 -22.88 -8.40 -29.18
N THR A 12 -23.08 -8.67 -27.90
CA THR A 12 -24.25 -8.17 -27.13
C THR A 12 -24.08 -6.75 -26.64
N SER A 13 -22.88 -6.16 -26.71
CA SER A 13 -22.56 -4.79 -26.24
C SER A 13 -22.75 -3.71 -27.33
N GLY A 14 -23.28 -4.06 -28.49
CA GLY A 14 -23.48 -3.14 -29.60
C GLY A 14 -22.27 -2.95 -30.51
N PHE A 15 -21.20 -3.72 -30.30
CA PHE A 15 -20.05 -3.81 -31.21
C PHE A 15 -20.13 -5.07 -32.07
N SER A 16 -19.63 -4.99 -33.30
CA SER A 16 -19.40 -6.14 -34.16
C SER A 16 -17.91 -6.42 -34.30
N ILE A 17 -17.53 -7.69 -34.28
CA ILE A 17 -16.15 -8.11 -34.55
C ILE A 17 -15.95 -8.12 -36.06
N SER A 18 -15.08 -7.22 -36.56
CA SER A 18 -14.82 -7.12 -38.02
C SER A 18 -13.65 -7.97 -38.46
N ASP A 19 -12.66 -8.18 -37.60
CA ASP A 19 -11.49 -9.01 -37.89
C ASP A 19 -10.98 -9.59 -36.57
N ALA A 20 -10.75 -10.89 -36.56
CA ALA A 20 -10.17 -11.60 -35.44
C ALA A 20 -8.86 -12.22 -35.90
N ASP A 21 -7.73 -11.71 -35.41
CA ASP A 21 -6.46 -12.43 -35.59
C ASP A 21 -6.51 -13.71 -34.72
N SER A 22 -6.94 -14.79 -35.35
CA SER A 22 -7.16 -16.10 -34.71
C SER A 22 -5.88 -16.69 -34.10
N ARG A 23 -4.71 -16.15 -34.46
CA ARG A 23 -3.41 -16.60 -33.94
C ARG A 23 -2.85 -15.61 -32.96
N ALA A 24 -2.71 -16.05 -31.69
CA ALA A 24 -2.03 -15.26 -30.69
C ALA A 24 -0.57 -14.99 -31.09
N LYS A 25 -0.18 -13.71 -31.10
CA LYS A 25 1.19 -13.28 -31.39
C LYS A 25 1.97 -13.21 -30.06
N LYS A 26 3.10 -13.91 -30.03
CA LYS A 26 4.05 -13.79 -28.91
C LYS A 26 4.96 -12.58 -29.15
N GLN A 27 5.09 -11.72 -28.15
CA GLN A 27 6.03 -10.59 -28.12
C GLN A 27 6.76 -10.56 -26.78
N THR A 28 7.98 -10.07 -26.82
CA THR A 28 8.79 -9.89 -25.60
C THR A 28 9.21 -8.44 -25.48
N ASP A 29 8.88 -7.84 -24.36
CA ASP A 29 9.25 -6.48 -23.98
C ASP A 29 10.25 -6.54 -22.84
N THR A 30 11.41 -5.89 -22.98
CA THR A 30 12.34 -5.68 -21.86
C THR A 30 12.28 -4.23 -21.44
N TYR A 31 11.91 -3.98 -20.20
CA TYR A 31 11.85 -2.65 -19.61
C TYR A 31 13.16 -2.31 -18.91
N PHE A 32 13.57 -1.06 -19.07
CA PHE A 32 14.82 -0.53 -18.54
C PHE A 32 14.52 0.63 -17.59
N ASP A 33 15.26 0.67 -16.50
CA ASP A 33 15.30 1.79 -15.55
C ASP A 33 16.68 1.84 -14.89
N ASP A 34 16.93 2.84 -14.05
CA ASP A 34 18.12 2.88 -13.20
C ASP A 34 17.88 2.16 -11.86
N ASP A 35 18.91 2.09 -11.01
CA ASP A 35 18.84 1.44 -9.70
C ASP A 35 17.81 2.07 -8.75
N SER A 36 17.48 3.34 -8.97
CA SER A 36 16.52 4.10 -8.16
C SER A 36 15.10 4.01 -8.69
N LEU A 37 14.88 3.30 -9.81
CA LEU A 37 13.60 3.23 -10.52
C LEU A 37 13.05 4.63 -10.87
N SER A 38 13.94 5.49 -11.36
CA SER A 38 13.65 6.91 -11.61
C SER A 38 12.56 7.12 -12.67
N LEU A 39 12.50 6.27 -13.72
CA LEU A 39 11.42 6.32 -14.72
C LEU A 39 10.09 5.91 -14.11
N HIS A 40 10.10 4.85 -13.31
CA HIS A 40 8.90 4.39 -12.60
C HIS A 40 8.34 5.49 -11.68
N ALA A 41 9.20 6.17 -10.91
CA ALA A 41 8.81 7.22 -9.98
C ALA A 41 8.06 8.39 -10.64
N VAL A 42 8.31 8.68 -11.92
CA VAL A 42 7.63 9.74 -12.67
C VAL A 42 6.52 9.24 -13.60
N GLY A 43 6.11 7.97 -13.48
CA GLY A 43 5.10 7.35 -14.34
C GLY A 43 5.53 7.22 -15.81
N ALA A 44 6.84 7.05 -16.05
CA ALA A 44 7.42 6.81 -17.36
C ALA A 44 7.92 5.36 -17.48
N SER A 45 8.07 4.88 -18.71
CA SER A 45 8.69 3.58 -19.00
C SER A 45 9.49 3.64 -20.29
N PHE A 46 10.64 2.97 -20.28
CA PHE A 46 11.50 2.81 -21.44
C PHE A 46 11.66 1.32 -21.73
N ARG A 47 11.23 0.88 -22.92
CA ARG A 47 11.24 -0.55 -23.27
C ARG A 47 11.93 -0.81 -24.60
N VAL A 48 12.52 -2.00 -24.71
CA VAL A 48 12.97 -2.61 -25.98
C VAL A 48 12.03 -3.75 -26.29
N ARG A 49 11.44 -3.74 -27.50
CA ARG A 49 10.57 -4.78 -28.02
C ARG A 49 11.19 -5.44 -29.24
N GLN A 50 11.37 -6.74 -29.19
CA GLN A 50 11.76 -7.50 -30.37
C GLN A 50 10.53 -7.99 -31.14
N LYS A 51 10.39 -7.57 -32.39
CA LYS A 51 9.28 -7.91 -33.28
C LYS A 51 9.83 -8.48 -34.58
N LYS A 52 9.86 -9.82 -34.69
CA LYS A 52 10.49 -10.54 -35.81
C LYS A 52 11.96 -10.10 -36.02
N SER A 53 12.26 -9.41 -37.13
CA SER A 53 13.59 -8.89 -37.47
C SER A 53 13.82 -7.44 -37.03
N THR A 54 12.82 -6.80 -36.42
CA THR A 54 12.88 -5.37 -36.04
C THR A 54 12.98 -5.26 -34.52
N ILE A 55 13.87 -4.39 -34.06
CA ILE A 55 14.00 -4.06 -32.65
C ILE A 55 13.48 -2.62 -32.47
N LEU A 56 12.47 -2.46 -31.63
CA LEU A 56 11.82 -1.20 -31.36
C LEU A 56 12.16 -0.73 -29.95
N VAL A 57 12.48 0.53 -29.81
CA VAL A 57 12.61 1.22 -28.54
C VAL A 57 11.45 2.16 -28.38
N THR A 58 10.78 2.11 -27.23
CA THR A 58 9.63 2.96 -26.95
C THR A 58 9.84 3.66 -25.60
N LEU A 59 9.70 4.99 -25.58
CA LEU A 59 9.54 5.79 -24.36
C LEU A 59 8.07 6.17 -24.21
N LYS A 60 7.47 5.81 -23.10
CA LYS A 60 6.10 6.20 -22.73
C LYS A 60 6.13 7.05 -21.47
N LYS A 61 5.30 8.08 -21.43
CA LYS A 61 5.07 8.89 -20.21
C LYS A 61 3.58 9.12 -20.02
N ARG A 62 3.10 8.83 -18.81
CA ARG A 62 1.73 9.14 -18.39
C ARG A 62 1.57 10.65 -18.27
N LEU A 63 0.51 11.20 -18.83
CA LEU A 63 0.16 12.60 -18.61
C LEU A 63 -0.56 12.74 -17.25
N PRO A 64 -0.25 13.80 -16.47
CA PRO A 64 -0.99 14.07 -15.26
C PRO A 64 -2.46 14.26 -15.59
N ALA A 65 -3.34 13.65 -14.80
CA ALA A 65 -4.77 13.92 -14.89
C ALA A 65 -4.99 15.43 -14.70
N LYS A 66 -5.67 16.07 -15.65
CA LYS A 66 -6.14 17.44 -15.43
C LYS A 66 -7.05 17.40 -14.20
N MET A 67 -6.84 18.33 -13.26
CA MET A 67 -7.62 18.41 -12.03
C MET A 67 -9.09 18.10 -12.28
N GLY A 68 -9.58 17.03 -11.65
CA GLY A 68 -10.99 16.71 -11.55
C GLY A 68 -11.48 15.38 -12.09
N TYR A 69 -10.78 14.67 -12.99
CA TYR A 69 -11.29 13.41 -13.54
C TYR A 69 -10.16 12.45 -13.93
N SER A 70 -9.67 11.66 -13.00
CA SER A 70 -9.00 10.39 -13.31
C SER A 70 -10.01 9.26 -13.09
N GLU A 71 -10.71 8.86 -14.14
CA GLU A 71 -11.49 7.63 -14.09
C GLU A 71 -10.51 6.44 -14.17
N ALA A 72 -10.64 5.49 -13.26
CA ALA A 72 -9.82 4.28 -13.25
C ALA A 72 -9.87 3.59 -14.63
N GLY A 73 -8.72 3.23 -15.16
CA GLY A 73 -8.60 2.50 -16.41
C GLY A 73 -8.50 3.34 -17.70
N LEU A 74 -8.65 4.68 -17.67
CA LEU A 74 -8.54 5.54 -18.85
C LEU A 74 -7.30 6.44 -18.76
N TYR A 75 -6.29 6.20 -19.61
CA TYR A 75 -5.02 6.92 -19.57
C TYR A 75 -4.70 7.61 -20.87
N GLN A 76 -4.21 8.86 -20.79
CA GLN A 76 -3.52 9.54 -21.89
C GLN A 76 -2.01 9.40 -21.67
N ARG A 77 -1.28 9.02 -22.73
CA ARG A 77 0.17 8.84 -22.70
C ARG A 77 0.81 9.55 -23.88
N ILE A 78 2.01 10.05 -23.67
CA ILE A 78 2.92 10.40 -24.75
C ILE A 78 3.72 9.14 -25.04
N GLU A 79 3.82 8.76 -26.32
CA GLU A 79 4.59 7.61 -26.77
C GLU A 79 5.49 8.02 -27.95
N GLU A 80 6.80 7.75 -27.80
CA GLU A 80 7.80 7.96 -28.80
C GLU A 80 8.51 6.64 -29.11
N GLU A 81 8.57 6.27 -30.39
CA GLU A 81 9.12 5.00 -30.81
C GLU A 81 10.19 5.17 -31.90
N ALA A 82 11.24 4.36 -31.85
CA ALA A 82 12.26 4.28 -32.88
C ALA A 82 12.76 2.85 -33.09
N VAL A 83 13.22 2.57 -34.33
CA VAL A 83 13.90 1.33 -34.68
C VAL A 83 15.37 1.44 -34.28
N ILE A 84 15.91 0.40 -33.67
CA ILE A 84 17.32 0.29 -33.33
C ILE A 84 17.96 -0.95 -33.93
N THR A 85 19.29 -0.94 -33.99
CA THR A 85 20.10 -2.09 -34.40
C THR A 85 20.39 -3.01 -33.21
N SER A 86 20.75 -4.27 -33.49
CA SER A 86 21.21 -5.19 -32.44
C SER A 86 22.45 -4.68 -31.68
N TYR A 87 23.32 -3.91 -32.35
CA TYR A 87 24.46 -3.27 -31.72
C TYR A 87 24.00 -2.23 -30.66
N GLN A 88 23.02 -1.41 -30.97
CA GLN A 88 22.46 -0.43 -30.03
C GLN A 88 21.70 -1.11 -28.88
N GLU A 89 20.99 -2.21 -29.14
CA GLU A 89 20.37 -3.01 -28.09
C GLU A 89 21.43 -3.56 -27.11
N ASN A 90 22.53 -4.11 -27.62
CA ASN A 90 23.60 -4.63 -26.78
C ASN A 90 24.24 -3.55 -25.90
N LYS A 91 24.40 -2.33 -26.43
CA LYS A 91 24.85 -1.18 -25.66
C LYS A 91 23.89 -0.85 -24.50
N LEU A 92 22.59 -0.77 -24.78
CA LEU A 92 21.59 -0.54 -23.74
C LEU A 92 21.63 -1.62 -22.65
N ARG A 93 21.76 -2.90 -23.04
CA ARG A 93 21.85 -4.01 -22.07
C ARG A 93 23.13 -3.95 -21.24
N ALA A 94 24.19 -3.34 -21.74
CA ALA A 94 25.43 -3.08 -21.02
C ALA A 94 25.39 -1.80 -20.17
N GLY A 95 24.27 -1.09 -20.14
CA GLY A 95 24.12 0.19 -19.43
C GLY A 95 24.73 1.39 -20.17
N GLU A 96 25.07 1.23 -21.44
CA GLU A 96 25.66 2.29 -22.24
C GLU A 96 24.59 3.16 -22.93
N ALA A 97 24.86 4.47 -23.01
CA ALA A 97 24.00 5.40 -23.71
C ALA A 97 23.96 5.15 -25.22
N ILE A 98 22.79 5.31 -25.81
CA ILE A 98 22.60 5.24 -27.27
C ILE A 98 22.03 6.55 -27.82
N ASN A 99 22.41 6.89 -29.05
CA ASN A 99 22.04 8.17 -29.66
C ASN A 99 20.80 7.99 -30.56
N ILE A 100 19.63 7.85 -29.96
CA ILE A 100 18.33 7.77 -30.65
C ILE A 100 17.33 8.75 -30.03
N PHE A 101 16.29 9.13 -30.78
CA PHE A 101 15.34 10.15 -30.33
C PHE A 101 14.64 9.80 -29.01
N PRO A 102 14.04 8.62 -28.79
CA PRO A 102 13.44 8.30 -27.51
C PRO A 102 14.43 8.33 -26.33
N TYR A 103 15.66 7.86 -26.53
CA TYR A 103 16.68 7.89 -25.47
C TYR A 103 17.15 9.33 -25.15
N ARG A 104 17.24 10.20 -26.15
CA ARG A 104 17.58 11.62 -25.97
C ARG A 104 16.57 12.39 -25.14
N LEU A 105 15.31 11.92 -25.06
CA LEU A 105 14.28 12.54 -24.25
C LEU A 105 14.38 12.18 -22.77
N LEU A 106 15.13 11.15 -22.40
CA LEU A 106 15.24 10.71 -20.99
C LEU A 106 15.67 11.82 -20.04
N PRO A 107 16.66 12.68 -20.33
CA PRO A 107 17.04 13.78 -19.42
C PRO A 107 15.93 14.82 -19.21
N TYR A 108 15.00 14.96 -20.16
CA TYR A 108 13.83 15.87 -20.04
C TYR A 108 12.69 15.22 -19.27
N VAL A 109 12.63 13.89 -19.26
CA VAL A 109 11.61 13.14 -18.50
C VAL A 109 12.07 12.92 -17.08
N VAL A 110 13.34 12.56 -16.90
CA VAL A 110 13.99 12.30 -15.61
C VAL A 110 15.43 12.85 -15.63
N PRO A 111 15.65 14.09 -15.15
CA PRO A 111 16.94 14.78 -15.25
C PRO A 111 18.14 14.04 -14.66
N TYR A 112 17.91 13.15 -13.70
CA TYR A 112 18.94 12.42 -12.97
C TYR A 112 19.02 10.93 -13.33
N CYS A 113 18.20 10.44 -14.28
CA CYS A 113 18.23 9.04 -14.72
C CYS A 113 19.57 8.74 -15.41
N ARG A 114 20.33 7.81 -14.86
CA ARG A 114 21.65 7.41 -15.37
C ARG A 114 21.75 5.89 -15.39
N ASN A 115 22.52 5.36 -16.38
CA ASN A 115 22.86 3.93 -16.43
C ASN A 115 21.62 3.01 -16.45
N LEU A 116 20.75 3.20 -17.45
CA LEU A 116 19.62 2.31 -17.67
C LEU A 116 20.09 0.86 -17.80
N LYS A 117 19.45 -0.03 -17.07
CA LYS A 117 19.67 -1.47 -17.15
C LYS A 117 18.33 -2.21 -17.29
N PRO A 118 18.33 -3.45 -17.84
CA PRO A 118 17.11 -4.23 -17.90
C PRO A 118 16.63 -4.59 -16.49
N ILE A 119 15.39 -4.23 -16.18
CA ILE A 119 14.75 -4.46 -14.86
C ILE A 119 13.75 -5.61 -14.94
N VAL A 120 12.87 -5.60 -15.95
CA VAL A 120 11.77 -6.55 -16.09
C VAL A 120 11.65 -6.98 -17.54
N SER A 121 11.55 -8.28 -17.78
CA SER A 121 11.17 -8.83 -19.09
C SER A 121 9.73 -9.35 -19.03
N VAL A 122 8.93 -8.95 -20.02
CA VAL A 122 7.52 -9.30 -20.15
C VAL A 122 7.29 -10.09 -21.42
N VAL A 123 6.85 -11.33 -21.27
CA VAL A 123 6.43 -12.17 -22.38
C VAL A 123 4.92 -12.11 -22.47
N ASN A 124 4.40 -11.55 -23.56
CA ASN A 124 2.98 -11.39 -23.80
C ASN A 124 2.54 -12.21 -25.02
N LYS A 125 1.48 -13.01 -24.84
CA LYS A 125 0.75 -13.65 -25.93
C LYS A 125 -0.53 -12.87 -26.14
N ARG A 126 -0.59 -12.08 -27.22
CA ARG A 126 -1.69 -11.18 -27.54
C ARG A 126 -2.56 -11.73 -28.66
N LYS A 127 -3.86 -11.81 -28.41
CA LYS A 127 -4.89 -11.97 -29.42
C LYS A 127 -5.59 -10.62 -29.60
N THR A 128 -5.73 -10.16 -30.85
CA THR A 128 -6.35 -8.86 -31.16
C THR A 128 -7.67 -9.08 -31.87
N LEU A 129 -8.70 -8.36 -31.43
CA LEU A 129 -10.01 -8.27 -32.09
C LEU A 129 -10.22 -6.82 -32.52
N ILE A 130 -10.61 -6.64 -33.79
CA ILE A 130 -11.02 -5.33 -34.29
C ILE A 130 -12.54 -5.22 -34.15
N LEU A 131 -12.96 -4.26 -33.38
CA LEU A 131 -14.36 -3.97 -33.12
C LEU A 131 -14.81 -2.79 -33.96
N ASN A 132 -16.00 -2.88 -34.55
CA ASN A 132 -16.68 -1.75 -35.18
C ASN A 132 -17.92 -1.42 -34.35
N ASP A 133 -18.13 -0.14 -34.09
CA ASP A 133 -19.40 0.37 -33.60
C ASP A 133 -20.46 0.44 -34.75
N PRO A 134 -21.73 0.76 -34.45
CA PRO A 134 -22.77 0.89 -35.48
C PRO A 134 -22.47 1.94 -36.55
N TYR A 135 -21.52 2.84 -36.33
CA TYR A 135 -21.07 3.86 -37.28
C TYR A 135 -19.75 3.51 -37.96
N LEU A 136 -19.30 2.24 -37.87
CA LEU A 136 -18.03 1.74 -38.42
C LEU A 136 -16.77 2.40 -37.87
N ARG A 137 -16.88 3.04 -36.70
CA ARG A 137 -15.71 3.56 -35.98
C ARG A 137 -15.04 2.40 -35.23
N LYS A 138 -13.71 2.38 -35.26
CA LYS A 138 -12.95 1.21 -34.82
C LYS A 138 -12.44 1.34 -33.38
N ALA A 139 -12.45 0.22 -32.70
CA ALA A 139 -11.68 -0.01 -31.48
C ALA A 139 -10.90 -1.32 -31.62
N GLU A 140 -9.74 -1.38 -30.96
CA GLU A 140 -8.92 -2.59 -30.90
C GLU A 140 -9.02 -3.17 -29.49
N LEU A 141 -9.49 -4.42 -29.37
CA LEU A 141 -9.53 -5.15 -28.11
C LEU A 141 -8.44 -6.20 -28.11
N CYS A 142 -7.51 -6.05 -27.19
CA CYS A 142 -6.37 -6.95 -27.03
C CYS A 142 -6.60 -7.85 -25.81
N LEU A 143 -6.50 -9.15 -26.04
CA LEU A 143 -6.57 -10.20 -25.02
C LEU A 143 -5.14 -10.71 -24.77
N ASP A 144 -4.59 -10.41 -23.62
CA ASP A 144 -3.20 -10.66 -23.28
C ASP A 144 -3.06 -11.78 -22.23
N GLU A 145 -2.21 -12.78 -22.51
CA GLU A 145 -1.64 -13.70 -21.53
C GLU A 145 -0.20 -13.27 -21.27
N ILE A 146 0.08 -12.79 -20.04
CA ILE A 146 1.31 -12.11 -19.69
C ILE A 146 2.11 -12.96 -18.69
N ARG A 147 3.42 -13.08 -18.92
CA ARG A 147 4.38 -13.61 -17.95
C ARG A 147 5.50 -12.61 -17.77
N TYR A 148 5.94 -12.49 -16.53
CA TYR A 148 7.06 -11.64 -16.16
C TYR A 148 8.26 -12.52 -15.81
N ASP A 149 9.42 -12.20 -16.39
CA ASP A 149 10.70 -12.79 -16.03
C ASP A 149 11.53 -11.74 -15.29
N ILE A 150 11.75 -11.97 -14.00
CA ILE A 150 12.39 -11.04 -13.08
C ILE A 150 13.47 -11.82 -12.31
N SER A 151 14.73 -11.37 -12.41
CA SER A 151 15.87 -11.99 -11.71
C SER A 151 15.93 -13.53 -11.88
N GLY A 152 15.57 -14.01 -13.08
CA GLY A 152 15.58 -15.44 -13.42
C GLY A 152 14.38 -16.25 -12.92
N LYS A 153 13.37 -15.60 -12.32
CA LYS A 153 12.10 -16.22 -11.93
C LYS A 153 10.98 -15.79 -12.86
N SER A 154 10.06 -16.71 -13.15
CA SER A 154 8.89 -16.44 -14.01
C SER A 154 7.63 -16.34 -13.15
N TYR A 155 6.85 -15.26 -13.36
CA TYR A 155 5.60 -14.94 -12.66
C TYR A 155 4.43 -14.92 -13.64
N GLY A 156 3.27 -15.40 -13.23
CA GLY A 156 2.07 -15.49 -14.05
C GLY A 156 1.69 -16.93 -14.45
N PRO A 157 0.77 -17.15 -15.39
CA PRO A 157 0.25 -16.13 -16.33
C PRO A 157 -0.77 -15.18 -15.69
N TYR A 158 -0.69 -13.91 -16.11
CA TYR A 158 -1.71 -12.89 -15.86
C TYR A 158 -2.52 -12.68 -17.12
N PHE A 159 -3.79 -12.32 -16.97
CA PHE A 159 -4.69 -12.09 -18.09
C PHE A 159 -5.20 -10.66 -18.04
N GLU A 160 -4.98 -9.91 -19.13
CA GLU A 160 -5.44 -8.53 -19.28
C GLU A 160 -6.26 -8.36 -20.54
N ILE A 161 -7.21 -7.41 -20.48
CA ILE A 161 -7.92 -6.90 -21.64
C ILE A 161 -7.55 -5.43 -21.78
N GLU A 162 -7.00 -5.05 -22.94
CA GLU A 162 -6.77 -3.66 -23.30
C GLU A 162 -7.76 -3.28 -24.42
N ILE A 163 -8.40 -2.12 -24.29
CA ILE A 163 -9.26 -1.55 -25.33
C ILE A 163 -8.65 -0.24 -25.78
N GLU A 164 -8.23 -0.17 -27.05
CA GLU A 164 -7.64 1.01 -27.67
C GLU A 164 -8.61 1.62 -28.67
N SER A 165 -8.97 2.90 -28.51
CA SER A 165 -9.78 3.60 -29.52
C SER A 165 -8.96 3.87 -30.77
N GLN A 166 -9.49 3.46 -31.91
CA GLN A 166 -9.01 3.82 -33.25
C GLN A 166 -10.05 4.68 -33.99
N GLY A 167 -10.70 5.60 -33.26
CA GLY A 167 -11.76 6.48 -33.75
C GLY A 167 -13.12 6.29 -33.06
N ALA A 168 -13.31 5.21 -32.32
CA ALA A 168 -14.50 5.04 -31.49
C ALA A 168 -14.55 6.10 -30.37
N PRO A 169 -15.71 6.68 -30.04
CA PRO A 169 -15.86 7.66 -28.99
C PRO A 169 -15.49 7.10 -27.62
N ARG A 170 -14.94 7.98 -26.79
CA ARG A 170 -14.52 7.61 -25.43
C ARG A 170 -15.67 7.02 -24.60
N ASP A 171 -16.85 7.58 -24.71
CA ASP A 171 -18.02 7.13 -23.94
C ASP A 171 -18.43 5.70 -24.31
N GLN A 172 -18.37 5.33 -25.60
CA GLN A 172 -18.64 3.96 -26.03
C GLN A 172 -17.58 2.95 -25.56
N ILE A 173 -16.29 3.36 -25.52
CA ILE A 173 -15.22 2.55 -24.93
C ILE A 173 -15.49 2.32 -23.45
N LYS A 174 -15.95 3.36 -22.76
CA LYS A 174 -16.30 3.29 -21.34
C LYS A 174 -17.51 2.38 -21.10
N GLU A 175 -18.56 2.49 -21.89
CA GLU A 175 -19.73 1.61 -21.83
C GLU A 175 -19.34 0.13 -22.03
N LEU A 176 -18.48 -0.15 -23.02
CA LEU A 176 -17.96 -1.50 -23.25
C LEU A 176 -17.12 -1.98 -22.04
N ALA A 177 -16.25 -1.15 -21.49
CA ALA A 177 -15.45 -1.50 -20.31
C ALA A 177 -16.33 -1.81 -19.10
N ASN A 178 -17.33 -0.97 -18.82
CA ASN A 178 -18.31 -1.18 -17.75
C ASN A 178 -19.10 -2.47 -17.95
N TYR A 179 -19.53 -2.75 -19.18
CA TYR A 179 -20.24 -3.97 -19.51
C TYR A 179 -19.39 -5.23 -19.23
N LEU A 180 -18.10 -5.21 -19.65
CA LEU A 180 -17.18 -6.31 -19.41
C LEU A 180 -16.87 -6.47 -17.90
N GLU A 181 -16.79 -5.36 -17.17
CA GLU A 181 -16.65 -5.37 -15.70
C GLU A 181 -17.85 -6.06 -15.03
N GLU A 182 -19.06 -5.64 -15.38
CA GLU A 182 -20.29 -6.19 -14.78
C GLU A 182 -20.51 -7.67 -15.11
N LYS A 183 -20.35 -8.04 -16.39
CA LYS A 183 -20.69 -9.39 -16.88
C LYS A 183 -19.58 -10.41 -16.63
N LEU A 184 -18.33 -10.01 -16.73
CA LEU A 184 -17.19 -10.90 -16.55
C LEU A 184 -16.49 -10.72 -15.20
N GLY A 185 -16.90 -9.72 -14.39
CA GLY A 185 -16.28 -9.40 -13.13
C GLY A 185 -14.81 -9.00 -13.30
N LEU A 186 -14.50 -8.30 -14.40
CA LEU A 186 -13.17 -7.76 -14.64
C LEU A 186 -12.92 -6.59 -13.68
N ILE A 187 -11.66 -6.36 -13.38
CA ILE A 187 -11.24 -5.24 -12.50
C ILE A 187 -10.46 -4.27 -13.38
N PRO A 188 -10.88 -2.98 -13.44
CA PRO A 188 -10.10 -1.97 -14.14
C PRO A 188 -8.68 -1.90 -13.59
N SER A 189 -7.66 -1.98 -14.49
CA SER A 189 -6.27 -1.90 -14.08
C SER A 189 -5.79 -0.46 -14.08
N SER A 190 -5.16 -0.02 -12.98
CA SER A 190 -4.49 1.27 -12.88
C SER A 190 -3.01 1.18 -13.29
N GLN A 191 -2.47 -0.03 -13.37
CA GLN A 191 -1.06 -0.29 -13.64
C GLN A 191 -0.80 -0.63 -15.11
N SER A 192 0.30 -0.12 -15.63
CA SER A 192 0.89 -0.62 -16.86
C SER A 192 1.61 -1.95 -16.61
N LYS A 193 1.91 -2.70 -17.68
CA LYS A 193 2.73 -3.92 -17.59
C LYS A 193 4.09 -3.68 -16.90
N TYR A 194 4.67 -2.50 -17.10
CA TYR A 194 5.92 -2.11 -16.43
C TYR A 194 5.73 -1.91 -14.93
N GLU A 195 4.73 -1.11 -14.52
CA GLU A 195 4.43 -0.86 -13.10
C GLU A 195 4.13 -2.16 -12.35
N ARG A 196 3.34 -3.07 -12.94
CA ARG A 196 3.13 -4.42 -12.38
C ARG A 196 4.43 -5.21 -12.28
N GLY A 197 5.30 -5.15 -13.29
CA GLY A 197 6.61 -5.80 -13.26
C GLY A 197 7.49 -5.29 -12.14
N VAL A 198 7.52 -3.97 -11.89
CA VAL A 198 8.24 -3.35 -10.78
C VAL A 198 7.65 -3.78 -9.42
N SER A 199 6.32 -3.82 -9.31
CA SER A 199 5.67 -4.32 -8.10
C SER A 199 6.05 -5.77 -7.80
N LEU A 200 6.14 -6.62 -8.83
CA LEU A 200 6.61 -8.00 -8.69
C LEU A 200 8.10 -8.08 -8.34
N LEU A 201 8.94 -7.20 -8.88
CA LEU A 201 10.37 -7.10 -8.51
C LEU A 201 10.50 -6.82 -7.01
N ASN A 202 9.79 -5.83 -6.51
CA ASN A 202 9.80 -5.46 -5.09
C ASN A 202 9.30 -6.59 -4.16
N THR A 203 8.48 -7.51 -4.68
CA THR A 203 8.00 -8.70 -3.93
C THR A 203 8.85 -9.95 -4.14
N ALA A 204 9.74 -9.97 -5.14
CA ALA A 204 10.54 -11.13 -5.53
C ALA A 204 11.82 -11.29 -4.72
N GLU A 205 12.39 -10.19 -4.23
CA GLU A 205 13.56 -10.20 -3.37
C GLU A 205 13.09 -10.45 -1.93
N ILE A 206 13.32 -11.68 -1.44
CA ILE A 206 13.20 -11.97 0.00
C ILE A 206 14.37 -11.21 0.65
N PRO A 207 14.12 -10.26 1.54
CA PRO A 207 15.18 -9.56 2.24
C PRO A 207 16.11 -10.58 2.91
N LYS A 208 17.42 -10.36 2.86
CA LYS A 208 18.41 -11.19 3.57
C LYS A 208 18.14 -11.21 5.08
N GLU A 209 17.55 -10.14 5.60
CA GLU A 209 17.15 -9.99 7.00
C GLU A 209 15.66 -9.65 7.05
N LYS A 210 14.93 -10.34 7.92
CA LYS A 210 13.52 -10.08 8.18
C LYS A 210 13.37 -8.78 8.98
N LYS A 211 12.33 -8.02 8.67
CA LYS A 211 11.97 -6.83 9.45
C LYS A 211 11.27 -7.28 10.73
N LYS A 212 11.85 -6.95 11.89
CA LYS A 212 11.25 -7.21 13.20
C LYS A 212 10.06 -6.29 13.43
N VAL A 213 8.93 -6.86 13.80
CA VAL A 213 7.69 -6.09 14.05
C VAL A 213 7.01 -6.55 15.33
N ILE A 214 6.36 -5.59 16.00
CA ILE A 214 5.32 -5.80 17.00
C ILE A 214 4.01 -5.28 16.39
N ILE A 215 2.91 -6.02 16.56
CA ILE A 215 1.60 -5.62 16.05
C ILE A 215 0.67 -5.37 17.24
N ASP A 216 0.18 -4.12 17.37
CA ASP A 216 -0.81 -3.72 18.36
C ASP A 216 -2.17 -3.65 17.67
N THR A 217 -3.16 -4.44 18.15
CA THR A 217 -4.40 -4.72 17.43
C THR A 217 -5.62 -4.73 18.35
N ASP A 218 -6.76 -4.26 17.85
CA ASP A 218 -8.09 -4.42 18.47
C ASP A 218 -8.94 -5.51 17.79
N CYS A 219 -8.29 -6.38 17.08
CA CYS A 219 -8.65 -7.61 16.37
C CYS A 219 -10.11 -7.71 15.92
N GLY A 220 -10.48 -6.81 15.00
CA GLY A 220 -11.65 -6.90 14.15
C GLY A 220 -11.40 -7.83 12.94
N VAL A 221 -12.28 -7.74 11.93
CA VAL A 221 -12.18 -8.59 10.73
C VAL A 221 -10.97 -8.23 9.89
N ASP A 222 -10.72 -6.95 9.63
CA ASP A 222 -9.58 -6.48 8.85
C ASP A 222 -8.26 -6.61 9.62
N ASP A 223 -8.23 -6.43 10.95
CA ASP A 223 -7.11 -6.83 11.80
C ASP A 223 -6.74 -8.30 11.61
N ALA A 224 -7.74 -9.18 11.61
CA ALA A 224 -7.50 -10.61 11.38
C ALA A 224 -6.85 -10.86 10.01
N LEU A 225 -7.28 -10.15 8.96
CA LEU A 225 -6.64 -10.22 7.64
C LEU A 225 -5.21 -9.66 7.67
N ALA A 226 -4.97 -8.61 8.44
CA ALA A 226 -3.65 -8.00 8.63
C ALA A 226 -2.69 -8.94 9.39
N LEU A 227 -3.15 -9.58 10.46
CA LEU A 227 -2.38 -10.57 11.21
C LEU A 227 -2.01 -11.77 10.33
N ILE A 228 -2.96 -12.28 9.54
CA ILE A 228 -2.71 -13.36 8.57
C ILE A 228 -1.66 -12.92 7.56
N LEU A 229 -1.78 -11.71 6.99
CA LEU A 229 -0.81 -11.15 6.06
C LEU A 229 0.58 -11.06 6.69
N ALA A 230 0.68 -10.51 7.90
CA ALA A 230 1.95 -10.32 8.59
C ALA A 230 2.67 -11.67 8.85
N ILE A 231 1.95 -12.64 9.42
CA ILE A 231 2.51 -13.94 9.81
C ILE A 231 2.90 -14.77 8.58
N LYS A 232 2.13 -14.68 7.49
CA LYS A 232 2.47 -15.36 6.22
C LYS A 232 3.53 -14.64 5.40
N SER A 233 3.95 -13.45 5.79
CA SER A 233 4.94 -12.68 5.04
C SER A 233 6.35 -13.04 5.47
N ARG A 234 7.11 -13.59 4.54
CA ARG A 234 8.52 -14.03 4.77
C ARG A 234 9.46 -12.86 5.06
N GLU A 235 9.05 -11.66 4.73
CA GLU A 235 9.76 -10.39 4.93
C GLU A 235 9.71 -9.91 6.39
N LEU A 236 8.76 -10.43 7.17
CA LEU A 236 8.54 -10.04 8.56
C LEU A 236 8.97 -11.12 9.54
N GLU A 237 9.45 -10.67 10.69
CA GLU A 237 9.59 -11.43 11.91
C GLU A 237 8.67 -10.79 12.96
N VAL A 238 7.52 -11.42 13.21
CA VAL A 238 6.55 -10.94 14.20
C VAL A 238 7.02 -11.42 15.57
N LEU A 239 7.57 -10.51 16.38
CA LEU A 239 8.09 -10.81 17.71
C LEU A 239 6.98 -10.90 18.75
N ALA A 240 5.98 -10.02 18.65
CA ALA A 240 4.86 -9.99 19.56
C ALA A 240 3.59 -9.45 18.90
N ILE A 241 2.45 -9.84 19.48
CA ILE A 241 1.15 -9.23 19.26
C ILE A 241 0.68 -8.65 20.59
N THR A 242 0.35 -7.37 20.61
CA THR A 242 -0.28 -6.72 21.76
C THR A 242 -1.73 -6.37 21.41
N THR A 243 -2.60 -6.42 22.42
CA THR A 243 -4.02 -6.20 22.22
C THR A 243 -4.48 -4.89 22.86
N VAL A 244 -5.49 -4.27 22.31
CA VAL A 244 -6.09 -3.04 22.82
C VAL A 244 -7.61 -3.10 22.65
N SER A 245 -8.35 -2.41 23.50
CA SER A 245 -9.79 -2.24 23.32
C SER A 245 -10.08 -1.20 22.23
N GLY A 246 -10.89 -1.54 21.27
CA GLY A 246 -11.32 -0.67 20.17
C GLY A 246 -12.55 -1.24 19.51
N ASN A 247 -12.41 -2.01 18.43
CA ASN A 247 -13.51 -2.65 17.71
C ASN A 247 -14.47 -3.42 18.64
N VAL A 248 -13.89 -4.12 19.63
CA VAL A 248 -14.59 -4.81 20.71
C VAL A 248 -13.79 -4.70 22.02
N HIS A 249 -14.35 -5.21 23.11
CA HIS A 249 -13.65 -5.26 24.39
C HIS A 249 -12.36 -6.09 24.31
N VAL A 250 -11.31 -5.67 25.03
CA VAL A 250 -9.98 -6.31 24.98
C VAL A 250 -10.00 -7.81 25.27
N ASP A 251 -10.89 -8.32 26.13
CA ASP A 251 -11.01 -9.77 26.37
C ASP A 251 -11.53 -10.53 25.15
N THR A 252 -12.40 -9.90 24.36
CA THR A 252 -12.86 -10.44 23.07
C THR A 252 -11.72 -10.34 22.03
N VAL A 253 -10.99 -9.23 22.00
CA VAL A 253 -9.78 -9.05 21.17
C VAL A 253 -8.78 -10.15 21.44
N ASN A 254 -8.45 -10.43 22.70
CA ASN A 254 -7.57 -11.53 23.10
C ASN A 254 -8.03 -12.87 22.52
N THR A 255 -9.31 -13.17 22.67
CA THR A 255 -9.90 -14.39 22.11
C THR A 255 -9.79 -14.45 20.59
N ASN A 256 -9.98 -13.32 19.90
CA ASN A 256 -9.93 -13.22 18.46
C ASN A 256 -8.51 -13.41 17.92
N VAL A 257 -7.50 -12.81 18.55
CA VAL A 257 -6.08 -13.06 18.21
C VAL A 257 -5.76 -14.56 18.28
N LEU A 258 -6.15 -15.23 19.37
CA LEU A 258 -5.94 -16.67 19.51
C LEU A 258 -6.69 -17.49 18.44
N LYS A 259 -7.91 -17.09 18.05
CA LYS A 259 -8.65 -17.72 16.95
C LYS A 259 -7.90 -17.60 15.63
N VAL A 260 -7.35 -16.43 15.31
CA VAL A 260 -6.57 -16.19 14.09
C VAL A 260 -5.29 -17.03 14.09
N LEU A 261 -4.54 -17.02 15.19
CA LEU A 261 -3.31 -17.82 15.34
C LEU A 261 -3.57 -19.32 15.17
N ALA A 262 -4.68 -19.83 15.71
CA ALA A 262 -5.09 -21.22 15.55
C ALA A 262 -5.32 -21.62 14.08
N GLN A 263 -5.80 -20.70 13.23
CA GLN A 263 -5.97 -20.98 11.79
C GLN A 263 -4.65 -21.05 11.02
N LEU A 264 -3.60 -20.48 11.58
CA LEU A 264 -2.27 -20.44 10.96
C LEU A 264 -1.36 -21.59 11.39
N ASN A 265 -1.83 -22.50 12.28
CA ASN A 265 -1.02 -23.53 12.94
C ASN A 265 0.27 -22.95 13.51
N PHE A 266 0.16 -21.77 14.13
CA PHE A 266 1.31 -20.98 14.52
C PHE A 266 2.04 -21.62 15.71
N ASP A 267 3.38 -21.53 15.69
CA ASP A 267 4.23 -22.06 16.75
C ASP A 267 4.12 -21.21 18.03
N THR A 268 4.30 -21.83 19.19
CA THR A 268 4.08 -21.29 20.53
C THR A 268 5.08 -20.22 20.99
N HIS A 269 6.01 -19.79 20.12
CA HIS A 269 7.06 -18.82 20.48
C HIS A 269 6.64 -17.36 20.35
N LEU A 270 5.48 -17.05 19.74
CA LEU A 270 4.99 -15.69 19.60
C LEU A 270 4.44 -15.21 20.94
N GLN A 271 4.94 -14.05 21.40
CA GLN A 271 4.46 -13.44 22.63
C GLN A 271 3.14 -12.68 22.34
N VAL A 272 2.11 -12.95 23.13
CA VAL A 272 0.84 -12.23 23.06
C VAL A 272 0.60 -11.57 24.41
N ALA A 273 0.50 -10.26 24.47
CA ALA A 273 0.27 -9.52 25.71
C ALA A 273 -1.04 -8.75 25.70
N LYS A 274 -1.75 -8.79 26.81
CA LYS A 274 -2.97 -8.03 27.02
C LYS A 274 -2.65 -6.56 27.31
N GLY A 275 -3.32 -5.66 26.59
CA GLY A 275 -3.16 -4.22 26.76
C GLY A 275 -4.37 -3.54 27.38
N ALA A 276 -4.54 -2.24 27.04
CA ALA A 276 -5.52 -1.36 27.63
C ALA A 276 -6.97 -1.81 27.37
N ASP A 277 -7.77 -1.83 28.44
CA ASP A 277 -9.19 -2.18 28.39
C ASP A 277 -10.10 -0.98 28.09
N ARG A 278 -9.53 0.22 28.09
CA ARG A 278 -10.24 1.48 27.88
C ARG A 278 -9.34 2.57 27.36
N PRO A 279 -9.88 3.59 26.68
CA PRO A 279 -9.12 4.78 26.27
C PRO A 279 -8.67 5.61 27.47
N LEU A 280 -7.73 6.54 27.24
CA LEU A 280 -7.11 7.33 28.31
C LEU A 280 -8.11 8.21 29.08
N LYS A 281 -9.04 8.87 28.37
CA LYS A 281 -9.97 9.82 29.01
C LYS A 281 -11.42 9.61 28.62
N ILE A 282 -11.71 9.34 27.36
CA ILE A 282 -13.10 9.27 26.87
C ILE A 282 -13.78 7.95 27.25
N ARG A 283 -15.08 7.88 27.07
CA ARG A 283 -15.80 6.60 27.13
C ARG A 283 -15.44 5.74 25.95
N ARG A 284 -15.25 4.44 26.20
CA ARG A 284 -15.06 3.45 25.15
C ARG A 284 -16.19 3.48 24.13
N ILE A 285 -15.85 3.46 22.87
CA ILE A 285 -16.76 3.20 21.73
C ILE A 285 -16.36 1.86 21.11
N GLU A 286 -17.30 1.19 20.47
CA GLU A 286 -17.10 -0.13 19.88
C GLU A 286 -17.70 -0.17 18.47
N ALA A 287 -17.17 -1.02 17.59
CA ALA A 287 -17.58 -1.17 16.21
C ALA A 287 -18.31 -2.52 15.95
N GLU A 288 -19.09 -3.00 16.92
CA GLU A 288 -19.85 -4.27 16.79
C GLU A 288 -20.78 -4.31 15.58
N SER A 289 -21.31 -3.16 15.16
CA SER A 289 -22.16 -3.08 13.96
C SER A 289 -21.41 -3.41 12.68
N VAL A 290 -20.09 -3.18 12.67
CA VAL A 290 -19.19 -3.38 11.54
C VAL A 290 -18.60 -4.80 11.56
N HIS A 291 -17.96 -5.16 12.68
CA HIS A 291 -17.20 -6.40 12.81
C HIS A 291 -17.97 -7.57 13.42
N GLY A 292 -19.17 -7.35 13.91
CA GLY A 292 -19.95 -8.33 14.67
C GLY A 292 -19.77 -8.20 16.19
N LYS A 293 -20.67 -8.78 16.97
CA LYS A 293 -20.59 -8.78 18.44
C LYS A 293 -19.34 -9.48 18.97
N ASP A 294 -18.87 -10.48 18.25
CA ASP A 294 -17.64 -11.20 18.57
C ASP A 294 -16.39 -10.58 17.91
N GLY A 295 -16.55 -9.50 17.15
CA GLY A 295 -15.47 -8.83 16.41
C GLY A 295 -14.96 -9.58 15.18
N LEU A 296 -15.35 -10.84 14.95
CA LEU A 296 -14.92 -11.69 13.82
C LEU A 296 -16.10 -12.21 12.99
N GLY A 297 -17.06 -11.32 12.69
CA GLY A 297 -18.18 -11.64 11.80
C GLY A 297 -19.23 -12.56 12.41
N ASP A 298 -19.28 -12.71 13.74
CA ASP A 298 -20.19 -13.61 14.49
C ASP A 298 -20.01 -15.10 14.10
N VAL A 299 -18.78 -15.52 13.82
CA VAL A 299 -18.44 -16.91 13.44
C VAL A 299 -18.21 -17.76 14.69
N SER A 300 -19.29 -18.26 15.29
CA SER A 300 -19.27 -19.02 16.55
C SER A 300 -18.54 -20.40 16.51
N SER A 301 -18.26 -20.90 15.30
CA SER A 301 -17.69 -22.26 15.13
C SER A 301 -16.18 -22.36 15.35
N ILE A 302 -15.49 -21.26 15.57
CA ILE A 302 -14.03 -21.22 15.71
C ILE A 302 -13.70 -21.12 17.19
N LYS A 303 -13.04 -22.13 17.72
CA LYS A 303 -12.56 -22.14 19.10
C LYS A 303 -11.10 -21.71 19.14
N PRO A 304 -10.68 -20.89 20.11
CA PRO A 304 -9.26 -20.62 20.34
C PRO A 304 -8.55 -21.91 20.82
N PRO A 305 -7.24 -22.04 20.62
CA PRO A 305 -6.46 -23.10 21.23
C PRO A 305 -6.52 -22.98 22.75
N MET A 306 -6.64 -24.11 23.47
CA MET A 306 -6.91 -24.11 24.92
C MET A 306 -5.70 -23.72 25.78
N ASP A 307 -4.48 -23.77 25.26
CA ASP A 307 -3.24 -23.70 26.05
C ASP A 307 -2.22 -22.67 25.53
N MET A 308 -2.65 -21.56 24.91
CA MET A 308 -1.71 -20.49 24.53
C MET A 308 -1.61 -19.45 25.67
N PRO A 309 -0.49 -19.39 26.41
CA PRO A 309 -0.33 -18.47 27.49
C PRO A 309 -0.16 -17.04 26.95
N PHE A 310 -0.77 -16.07 27.63
CA PHE A 310 -0.45 -14.67 27.45
C PHE A 310 0.83 -14.33 28.20
N ASP A 311 1.61 -13.39 27.66
CA ASP A 311 2.70 -12.78 28.41
C ASP A 311 2.13 -12.06 29.66
N GLU A 312 2.79 -12.21 30.79
CA GLU A 312 2.34 -11.62 32.06
C GLU A 312 2.51 -10.09 32.08
N ARG A 313 3.38 -9.57 31.23
CA ARG A 313 3.59 -8.11 31.10
C ARG A 313 2.39 -7.45 30.40
N PRO A 314 1.99 -6.26 30.83
CA PRO A 314 1.04 -5.48 30.05
C PRO A 314 1.65 -5.07 28.71
N ALA A 315 0.81 -4.90 27.66
CA ALA A 315 1.24 -4.59 26.30
C ALA A 315 2.28 -3.47 26.20
N TRP A 316 2.06 -2.33 26.88
CA TRP A 316 3.00 -1.22 26.87
C TRP A 316 4.40 -1.60 27.37
N LYS A 317 4.47 -2.46 28.39
CA LYS A 317 5.75 -2.93 28.96
C LYS A 317 6.45 -3.89 28.01
N LEU A 318 5.72 -4.84 27.41
CA LEU A 318 6.26 -5.76 26.42
C LEU A 318 6.83 -5.01 25.20
N ILE A 319 6.14 -3.98 24.72
CA ILE A 319 6.63 -3.12 23.62
C ILE A 319 7.97 -2.49 23.98
N CYS A 320 8.09 -1.88 25.18
CA CYS A 320 9.32 -1.22 25.63
C CYS A 320 10.47 -2.22 25.82
N ASP A 321 10.21 -3.35 26.47
CA ASP A 321 11.23 -4.36 26.74
C ASP A 321 11.82 -4.92 25.44
N LEU A 322 10.97 -5.32 24.52
CA LEU A 322 11.43 -5.84 23.22
C LEU A 322 12.17 -4.77 22.41
N ALA A 323 11.73 -3.51 22.46
CA ALA A 323 12.42 -2.41 21.79
C ALA A 323 13.82 -2.18 22.39
N GLN A 324 13.96 -2.25 23.71
CA GLN A 324 15.26 -2.14 24.40
C GLN A 324 16.18 -3.32 24.13
N GLU A 325 15.64 -4.54 23.98
CA GLU A 325 16.39 -5.72 23.57
C GLU A 325 16.86 -5.68 22.11
N ASN A 326 16.17 -4.92 21.26
CA ASN A 326 16.43 -4.78 19.82
C ASN A 326 16.45 -3.29 19.40
N PRO A 327 17.43 -2.49 19.85
CA PRO A 327 17.41 -1.05 19.66
C PRO A 327 17.42 -0.64 18.19
N LYS A 328 16.44 0.18 17.79
CA LYS A 328 16.28 0.69 16.42
C LYS A 328 16.06 -0.38 15.33
N GLU A 329 15.66 -1.60 15.72
CA GLU A 329 15.33 -2.67 14.76
C GLU A 329 13.83 -2.87 14.62
N ILE A 330 13.03 -2.67 15.68
CA ILE A 330 11.61 -3.00 15.72
C ILE A 330 10.75 -1.88 15.14
N THR A 331 9.89 -2.23 14.17
CA THR A 331 8.77 -1.38 13.77
C THR A 331 7.52 -1.80 14.56
N LEU A 332 6.92 -0.85 15.28
CA LEU A 332 5.61 -1.04 15.88
C LEU A 332 4.54 -0.72 14.84
N ILE A 333 3.62 -1.66 14.61
CA ILE A 333 2.45 -1.48 13.74
C ILE A 333 1.23 -1.39 14.66
N THR A 334 0.54 -0.23 14.69
CA THR A 334 -0.71 -0.06 15.45
C THR A 334 -1.88 -0.15 14.48
N LEU A 335 -2.75 -1.12 14.68
CA LEU A 335 -3.96 -1.35 13.88
C LEU A 335 -5.21 -0.81 14.58
N GLY A 336 -5.19 -0.75 15.91
CA GLY A 336 -6.23 -0.15 16.75
C GLY A 336 -5.84 1.20 17.36
N PRO A 337 -6.60 1.69 18.36
CA PRO A 337 -6.29 2.92 19.09
C PRO A 337 -4.91 2.90 19.72
N MET A 338 -4.18 4.02 19.69
CA MET A 338 -2.78 4.11 20.16
C MET A 338 -2.62 4.10 21.69
N THR A 339 -3.60 3.62 22.44
CA THR A 339 -3.63 3.67 23.91
C THR A 339 -2.42 2.97 24.52
N ASN A 340 -2.03 1.79 24.01
CA ASN A 340 -0.85 1.08 24.54
C ASN A 340 0.45 1.83 24.29
N LEU A 341 0.62 2.44 23.12
CA LEU A 341 1.80 3.25 22.82
C LEU A 341 1.86 4.53 23.68
N ALA A 342 0.72 5.19 23.90
CA ALA A 342 0.64 6.35 24.80
C ALA A 342 0.99 5.95 26.25
N LEU A 343 0.55 4.78 26.71
CA LEU A 343 0.94 4.23 28.02
C LEU A 343 2.43 3.89 28.08
N ALA A 344 3.00 3.38 26.99
CA ALA A 344 4.45 3.14 26.87
C ALA A 344 5.23 4.45 26.99
N ILE A 345 4.84 5.48 26.26
CA ILE A 345 5.44 6.82 26.32
C ILE A 345 5.38 7.39 27.75
N LYS A 346 4.24 7.24 28.41
CA LYS A 346 4.04 7.75 29.77
C LYS A 346 4.91 7.05 30.80
N ASN A 347 5.09 5.73 30.68
CA ASN A 347 5.73 4.91 31.72
C ASN A 347 7.22 4.64 31.45
N ASP A 348 7.63 4.55 30.17
CA ASP A 348 8.99 4.23 29.73
C ASP A 348 9.31 4.90 28.37
N PRO A 349 9.45 6.24 28.34
CA PRO A 349 9.75 6.96 27.09
C PRO A 349 11.07 6.54 26.45
N ASP A 350 12.07 6.16 27.26
CA ASP A 350 13.36 5.67 26.74
C ASP A 350 13.22 4.33 26.03
N GLY A 351 12.35 3.43 26.51
CA GLY A 351 11.99 2.20 25.83
C GLY A 351 11.32 2.47 24.48
N VAL A 352 10.41 3.45 24.42
CA VAL A 352 9.78 3.85 23.15
C VAL A 352 10.80 4.44 22.18
N HIS A 353 11.77 5.23 22.66
CA HIS A 353 12.86 5.74 21.81
C HIS A 353 13.72 4.64 21.19
N CYS A 354 13.73 3.42 21.73
CA CYS A 354 14.41 2.29 21.12
C CYS A 354 13.67 1.72 19.89
N LEU A 355 12.42 2.08 19.63
CA LEU A 355 11.73 1.69 18.42
C LEU A 355 12.42 2.28 17.18
N LYS A 356 12.42 1.51 16.08
CA LYS A 356 12.87 1.98 14.77
C LYS A 356 11.92 3.01 14.17
N LYS A 357 10.64 2.72 14.20
CA LYS A 357 9.53 3.58 13.75
C LYS A 357 8.18 3.02 14.18
N VAL A 358 7.15 3.84 14.03
CA VAL A 358 5.74 3.45 14.18
C VAL A 358 5.02 3.60 12.84
N VAL A 359 4.21 2.60 12.47
CA VAL A 359 3.26 2.67 11.36
C VAL A 359 1.87 2.43 11.91
N SER A 360 0.98 3.40 11.76
CA SER A 360 -0.36 3.37 12.32
C SER A 360 -1.42 3.32 11.23
N MET A 361 -2.31 2.33 11.30
CA MET A 361 -3.61 2.48 10.64
C MET A 361 -4.44 3.46 11.46
N GLY A 362 -4.82 4.58 10.88
CA GLY A 362 -5.63 5.58 11.56
C GLY A 362 -5.62 6.94 10.87
N GLY A 363 -6.61 7.72 11.25
CA GLY A 363 -6.77 9.08 10.77
C GLY A 363 -7.38 9.22 9.40
N VAL A 364 -7.85 10.41 9.14
CA VAL A 364 -8.26 10.93 7.84
C VAL A 364 -7.76 12.36 7.74
N PHE A 365 -7.17 12.73 6.61
CA PHE A 365 -6.43 13.99 6.47
C PHE A 365 -7.03 14.90 5.39
N PHE A 366 -7.50 14.31 4.28
CA PHE A 366 -7.96 15.03 3.08
C PHE A 366 -9.24 14.41 2.49
N ASP A 367 -9.83 13.45 3.18
CA ASP A 367 -11.02 12.72 2.78
C ASP A 367 -12.06 12.79 3.93
N VAL A 368 -13.14 12.01 3.84
CA VAL A 368 -14.19 11.95 4.86
C VAL A 368 -13.91 10.85 5.88
N GLY A 369 -14.32 11.08 7.12
CA GLY A 369 -14.23 10.10 8.20
C GLY A 369 -15.23 8.96 8.07
N ASN A 370 -15.05 7.93 8.90
CA ASN A 370 -15.93 6.75 8.94
C ASN A 370 -16.77 6.66 10.23
N VAL A 371 -16.41 7.38 11.28
CA VAL A 371 -17.15 7.41 12.57
C VAL A 371 -17.73 8.81 12.87
N ALA A 372 -17.12 9.84 12.32
CA ALA A 372 -17.59 11.21 12.30
C ALA A 372 -17.16 11.85 10.95
N PRO A 373 -17.73 12.99 10.54
CA PRO A 373 -17.42 13.59 9.24
C PRO A 373 -15.93 13.75 8.97
N ASP A 374 -15.16 14.11 10.00
CA ASP A 374 -13.73 14.43 9.89
C ASP A 374 -12.85 13.56 10.82
N ALA A 375 -13.38 12.41 11.28
CA ALA A 375 -12.63 11.53 12.17
C ALA A 375 -12.72 10.06 11.76
N GLU A 376 -11.57 9.40 11.85
CA GLU A 376 -11.42 7.96 11.68
C GLU A 376 -11.58 7.27 13.06
N PHE A 377 -12.05 6.00 13.05
CA PHE A 377 -12.44 5.27 14.24
C PHE A 377 -11.32 5.11 15.27
N ASN A 378 -10.12 4.69 14.90
CA ASN A 378 -9.02 4.44 15.84
C ASN A 378 -8.60 5.71 16.57
N VAL A 379 -8.52 6.83 15.84
CA VAL A 379 -8.23 8.14 16.43
C VAL A 379 -9.38 8.62 17.31
N ARG A 380 -10.63 8.45 16.85
CA ARG A 380 -11.82 8.86 17.60
C ARG A 380 -12.03 8.01 18.85
N ALA A 381 -11.59 6.75 18.85
CA ALA A 381 -11.68 5.85 20.00
C ALA A 381 -10.73 6.26 21.14
N ASP A 382 -9.57 6.86 20.84
CA ASP A 382 -8.70 7.46 21.86
C ASP A 382 -7.90 8.66 21.29
N PRO A 383 -8.54 9.83 21.15
CA PRO A 383 -7.88 11.02 20.59
C PRO A 383 -6.75 11.54 21.49
N ASP A 384 -6.87 11.37 22.82
CA ASP A 384 -5.82 11.76 23.77
C ASP A 384 -4.57 10.91 23.63
N ALA A 385 -4.72 9.61 23.35
CA ALA A 385 -3.58 8.73 23.08
C ALA A 385 -2.89 9.14 21.76
N THR A 386 -3.67 9.35 20.70
CA THR A 386 -3.15 9.81 19.40
C THR A 386 -2.42 11.14 19.54
N TYR A 387 -2.99 12.10 20.28
CA TYR A 387 -2.35 13.38 20.56
C TYR A 387 -1.00 13.20 21.26
N GLN A 388 -0.94 12.39 22.34
CA GLN A 388 0.30 12.14 23.07
C GLN A 388 1.37 11.50 22.20
N VAL A 389 1.01 10.54 21.34
CA VAL A 389 1.93 9.87 20.41
C VAL A 389 2.45 10.85 19.37
N VAL A 390 1.59 11.66 18.76
CA VAL A 390 1.96 12.66 17.76
C VAL A 390 2.91 13.69 18.37
N GLU A 391 2.58 14.24 19.56
CA GLU A 391 3.45 15.20 20.26
C GLU A 391 4.79 14.57 20.67
N PHE A 392 4.80 13.32 21.11
CA PHE A 392 6.04 12.62 21.44
C PHE A 392 6.93 12.44 20.21
N CYS A 393 6.37 11.98 19.10
CA CYS A 393 7.13 11.79 17.85
C CYS A 393 7.64 13.12 17.28
N ARG A 394 6.86 14.21 17.37
CA ARG A 394 7.26 15.56 16.96
C ARG A 394 8.36 16.14 17.85
N ASN A 395 8.26 15.96 19.16
CA ASN A 395 9.17 16.58 20.13
C ASN A 395 10.45 15.76 20.38
N SER A 396 10.51 14.52 19.92
CA SER A 396 11.68 13.64 20.09
C SER A 396 12.97 14.20 19.48
N CYS A 397 12.86 15.14 18.54
CA CYS A 397 13.98 15.73 17.81
C CYS A 397 14.44 17.11 18.27
N LEU A 398 13.83 17.69 19.28
CA LEU A 398 14.19 19.01 19.75
C LEU A 398 15.47 19.01 20.63
N LYS A 399 16.59 18.51 20.10
CA LYS A 399 17.87 19.12 20.46
C LYS A 399 18.18 20.15 19.36
N ILE A 400 17.94 21.43 19.66
CA ILE A 400 18.48 22.53 18.86
C ILE A 400 19.98 22.25 18.72
N PRO A 401 20.52 22.18 17.47
CA PRO A 401 21.95 22.03 17.29
C PRO A 401 22.66 23.09 18.13
N VAL A 402 23.58 22.69 18.97
CA VAL A 402 24.44 23.60 19.71
C VAL A 402 25.81 23.60 19.07
N ASN A 403 26.46 24.75 18.98
CA ASN A 403 27.82 24.87 18.53
C ASN A 403 28.81 24.30 19.59
N ASP A 404 30.08 24.25 19.28
CA ASP A 404 31.13 23.76 20.17
C ASP A 404 31.20 24.51 21.54
N ASN A 405 30.53 25.66 21.64
CA ASN A 405 30.40 26.45 22.86
C ASN A 405 29.09 26.17 23.62
N ASN A 406 28.30 25.18 23.21
CA ASN A 406 27.00 24.83 23.76
C ASN A 406 25.90 25.91 23.56
N GLU A 407 26.04 26.77 22.55
CA GLU A 407 25.07 27.79 22.19
C GLU A 407 24.18 27.29 21.03
N PRO A 408 22.86 27.59 21.01
CA PRO A 408 21.97 27.21 19.94
C PRO A 408 22.48 27.73 18.57
N VAL A 409 22.59 26.83 17.59
CA VAL A 409 22.92 27.23 16.22
C VAL A 409 21.74 28.03 15.65
N HIS A 410 21.95 29.33 15.45
CA HIS A 410 20.94 30.19 14.91
C HIS A 410 20.89 30.03 13.37
N ILE A 411 19.83 29.41 12.87
CA ILE A 411 19.56 29.33 11.43
C ILE A 411 18.87 30.63 11.00
N PRO A 412 19.52 31.47 10.17
CA PRO A 412 18.92 32.72 9.75
C PRO A 412 17.67 32.48 8.88
N PRO A 413 16.72 33.42 8.82
CA PRO A 413 15.47 33.30 8.05
C PRO A 413 15.65 33.06 6.54
N LYS A 414 16.85 33.24 6.01
CA LYS A 414 17.26 32.91 4.64
C LYS A 414 18.64 32.24 4.73
N PRO A 415 18.71 30.92 5.04
CA PRO A 415 19.97 30.24 5.18
C PRO A 415 20.73 30.22 3.85
N LYS A 416 22.03 30.41 3.91
CA LYS A 416 22.95 30.26 2.79
C LYS A 416 23.37 28.78 2.70
N GLU A 417 23.96 28.39 1.58
CA GLU A 417 24.41 27.00 1.32
C GLU A 417 25.40 26.50 2.39
N ASP A 418 26.17 27.38 3.01
CA ASP A 418 27.12 27.04 4.07
C ASP A 418 26.44 26.79 5.42
N ASP A 419 25.32 27.45 5.72
CA ASP A 419 24.51 27.20 6.92
C ASP A 419 23.92 25.77 6.88
N PHE A 420 23.53 25.30 5.70
CA PHE A 420 23.08 23.91 5.48
C PHE A 420 24.20 22.88 5.64
N LYS A 421 25.45 23.22 5.32
CA LYS A 421 26.59 22.32 5.51
C LYS A 421 26.88 22.10 6.98
N GLU A 422 26.74 23.12 7.79
CA GLU A 422 26.94 23.04 9.25
C GLU A 422 25.84 22.20 9.93
N VAL A 423 24.59 22.43 9.57
CA VAL A 423 23.46 21.59 10.02
C VAL A 423 23.61 20.14 9.55
N LYS A 424 24.00 19.93 8.29
CA LYS A 424 24.25 18.59 7.76
C LYS A 424 25.40 17.90 8.50
N ARG A 425 26.48 18.62 8.77
CA ARG A 425 27.63 18.10 9.52
C ARG A 425 27.26 17.72 10.95
N PHE A 426 26.40 18.51 11.60
CA PHE A 426 25.84 18.19 12.91
C PHE A 426 24.96 16.95 12.86
N LEU A 427 24.05 16.85 11.90
CA LEU A 427 23.19 15.69 11.68
C LEU A 427 24.00 14.42 11.36
N ASP A 428 24.99 14.50 10.48
CA ASP A 428 25.84 13.37 10.10
C ASP A 428 26.70 12.83 11.29
N HIS A 429 26.99 13.66 12.31
CA HIS A 429 27.78 13.25 13.48
C HIS A 429 26.91 12.86 14.70
N ASN A 430 25.63 13.26 14.74
CA ASN A 430 24.76 13.06 15.91
C ASN A 430 23.48 12.28 15.57
N LEU A 431 23.38 11.69 14.38
CA LEU A 431 22.20 10.91 13.95
C LEU A 431 21.88 9.76 14.91
N ASP A 432 22.93 9.13 15.49
CA ASP A 432 22.77 8.03 16.45
C ASP A 432 22.31 8.50 17.85
N ASP A 433 22.54 9.78 18.17
CA ASP A 433 22.12 10.40 19.44
C ASP A 433 20.71 11.04 19.38
N LEU A 434 20.11 11.13 18.18
CA LEU A 434 18.76 11.66 18.04
C LEU A 434 17.75 10.61 18.50
N LYS A 435 17.04 10.91 19.59
CA LYS A 435 15.97 10.06 20.15
C LYS A 435 14.70 10.10 19.27
N MET A 436 14.85 9.98 17.94
CA MET A 436 13.75 10.04 16.98
C MET A 436 12.98 8.73 16.89
N VAL A 437 11.64 8.82 16.85
CA VAL A 437 10.76 7.70 16.50
C VAL A 437 9.84 8.16 15.37
N PRO A 438 10.21 7.90 14.10
CA PRO A 438 9.37 8.28 12.96
C PRO A 438 7.99 7.64 13.05
N LEU A 439 6.94 8.44 12.82
CA LEU A 439 5.55 8.00 12.77
C LEU A 439 5.02 8.15 11.34
N THR A 440 4.31 7.12 10.86
CA THR A 440 3.63 7.15 9.57
C THR A 440 2.18 6.72 9.75
N PHE A 441 1.25 7.54 9.29
CA PHE A 441 -0.18 7.21 9.22
C PHE A 441 -0.56 6.62 7.87
N VAL A 442 -1.31 5.53 7.89
CA VAL A 442 -2.00 4.92 6.76
C VAL A 442 -3.49 5.15 6.97
N GLY A 443 -3.95 6.33 6.59
CA GLY A 443 -5.31 6.82 6.86
C GLY A 443 -6.35 6.38 5.83
N LEU A 444 -7.60 6.82 6.05
CA LEU A 444 -8.74 6.54 5.17
C LEU A 444 -8.50 7.06 3.74
N ASP A 445 -7.71 8.11 3.59
CA ASP A 445 -7.28 8.70 2.30
C ASP A 445 -6.75 7.68 1.30
N VAL A 446 -6.15 6.59 1.78
CA VAL A 446 -5.61 5.51 0.96
C VAL A 446 -6.33 4.18 1.20
N THR A 447 -6.79 3.92 2.42
CA THR A 447 -7.42 2.63 2.74
C THR A 447 -8.80 2.46 2.13
N HIS A 448 -9.56 3.55 1.91
CA HIS A 448 -10.80 3.55 1.14
C HIS A 448 -10.61 3.25 -0.36
N LYS A 449 -9.38 3.26 -0.84
CA LYS A 449 -9.07 2.93 -2.24
C LYS A 449 -8.82 1.45 -2.48
N VAL A 450 -8.61 0.64 -1.43
CA VAL A 450 -8.27 -0.79 -1.53
C VAL A 450 -9.39 -1.67 -0.98
N VAL A 451 -9.84 -2.63 -1.79
CA VAL A 451 -11.07 -3.38 -1.54
C VAL A 451 -10.87 -4.88 -1.76
N LEU A 452 -11.19 -5.68 -0.76
CA LEU A 452 -11.39 -7.12 -0.95
C LEU A 452 -12.78 -7.37 -1.55
N ARG A 453 -12.84 -7.58 -2.87
CA ARG A 453 -14.11 -7.77 -3.57
C ARG A 453 -14.70 -9.16 -3.30
N SER A 454 -15.99 -9.24 -2.96
CA SER A 454 -16.68 -10.49 -2.66
C SER A 454 -16.57 -11.51 -3.81
N ALA A 455 -16.85 -11.10 -5.04
CA ALA A 455 -16.75 -11.97 -6.21
C ALA A 455 -15.34 -12.50 -6.47
N MET A 456 -14.30 -11.77 -6.06
CA MET A 456 -12.91 -12.20 -6.19
C MET A 456 -12.57 -13.24 -5.11
N LEU A 457 -12.97 -12.99 -3.87
CA LEU A 457 -12.77 -13.94 -2.77
C LEU A 457 -13.52 -15.26 -3.05
N ASP A 458 -14.78 -15.20 -3.51
CA ASP A 458 -15.56 -16.38 -3.90
C ASP A 458 -14.84 -17.22 -4.96
N ARG A 459 -14.29 -16.57 -5.99
CA ARG A 459 -13.51 -17.27 -7.05
C ARG A 459 -12.27 -17.95 -6.49
N VAL A 460 -11.53 -17.25 -5.64
CA VAL A 460 -10.29 -17.78 -5.04
C VAL A 460 -10.60 -18.99 -4.14
N VAL A 461 -11.62 -18.88 -3.29
CA VAL A 461 -12.06 -19.99 -2.44
C VAL A 461 -12.52 -21.20 -3.26
N LYS A 462 -13.29 -20.96 -4.33
CA LYS A 462 -13.73 -22.01 -5.25
C LYS A 462 -12.57 -22.68 -5.99
N ALA A 463 -11.54 -21.92 -6.36
CA ALA A 463 -10.34 -22.44 -7.02
C ALA A 463 -9.45 -23.26 -6.06
N HIS A 464 -9.50 -22.97 -4.75
CA HIS A 464 -8.69 -23.62 -3.72
C HIS A 464 -9.55 -24.29 -2.63
N PRO A 465 -10.40 -25.30 -2.96
CA PRO A 465 -11.40 -25.84 -2.04
C PRO A 465 -10.84 -26.59 -0.83
N LYS A 466 -9.54 -26.92 -0.85
CA LYS A 466 -8.84 -27.58 0.27
C LYS A 466 -8.11 -26.59 1.19
N ASN A 467 -8.09 -25.30 0.87
CA ASN A 467 -7.42 -24.30 1.70
C ASN A 467 -8.36 -23.81 2.81
N ASP A 468 -8.15 -24.30 4.04
CA ASP A 468 -9.01 -23.99 5.18
C ASP A 468 -8.84 -22.54 5.65
N LEU A 469 -7.67 -21.94 5.47
CA LEU A 469 -7.42 -20.52 5.76
C LEU A 469 -8.28 -19.62 4.86
N LEU A 470 -8.36 -19.90 3.57
CA LEU A 470 -9.23 -19.14 2.65
C LEU A 470 -10.72 -19.28 3.03
N LYS A 471 -11.14 -20.47 3.48
CA LYS A 471 -12.51 -20.68 3.99
C LYS A 471 -12.76 -19.87 5.26
N PHE A 472 -11.76 -19.78 6.14
CA PHE A 472 -11.84 -18.98 7.35
C PHE A 472 -11.98 -17.49 7.00
N ILE A 473 -11.07 -16.96 6.15
CA ILE A 473 -11.11 -15.58 5.64
C ILE A 473 -12.49 -15.25 5.04
N HIS A 474 -13.00 -16.13 4.19
CA HIS A 474 -14.32 -15.95 3.57
C HIS A 474 -15.44 -15.87 4.60
N LYS A 475 -15.41 -16.72 5.63
CA LYS A 475 -16.44 -16.74 6.69
C LYS A 475 -16.45 -15.44 7.51
N ILE A 476 -15.28 -15.02 8.01
CA ILE A 476 -15.18 -13.82 8.85
C ILE A 476 -15.50 -12.55 8.07
N SER A 477 -15.11 -12.49 6.78
CA SER A 477 -15.33 -11.31 5.94
C SER A 477 -16.79 -11.08 5.54
N LYS A 478 -17.66 -12.11 5.62
CA LYS A 478 -19.03 -12.03 5.11
C LYS A 478 -19.83 -10.90 5.76
N LYS A 479 -19.85 -10.83 7.09
CA LYS A 479 -20.61 -9.79 7.81
C LYS A 479 -20.05 -8.40 7.56
N TYR A 480 -18.73 -8.28 7.50
CA TYR A 480 -18.01 -7.05 7.19
C TYR A 480 -18.35 -6.54 5.78
N MET A 481 -18.37 -7.43 4.78
CA MET A 481 -18.81 -7.12 3.41
C MET A 481 -20.31 -6.75 3.36
N ASP A 482 -21.16 -7.45 4.12
CA ASP A 482 -22.59 -7.15 4.19
C ASP A 482 -22.84 -5.76 4.79
N PHE A 483 -22.04 -5.32 5.76
CA PHE A 483 -22.09 -3.97 6.32
C PHE A 483 -21.83 -2.90 5.26
N TYR A 484 -20.72 -3.01 4.52
CA TYR A 484 -20.39 -2.05 3.47
C TYR A 484 -21.36 -2.08 2.29
N TYR A 485 -21.88 -3.25 1.96
CA TYR A 485 -22.90 -3.34 0.91
C TYR A 485 -24.19 -2.61 1.30
N LYS A 486 -24.64 -2.75 2.56
CA LYS A 486 -25.86 -2.12 3.03
C LYS A 486 -25.75 -0.60 3.20
N ASN A 487 -24.59 -0.12 3.61
CA ASN A 487 -24.39 1.29 3.94
C ASN A 487 -23.86 2.11 2.75
N GLU A 488 -23.03 1.50 1.88
CA GLU A 488 -22.32 2.20 0.82
C GLU A 488 -22.54 1.58 -0.58
N GLY A 489 -23.25 0.45 -0.68
CA GLY A 489 -23.40 -0.28 -1.93
C GLY A 489 -22.12 -0.98 -2.41
N LEU A 490 -21.07 -1.03 -1.56
CA LEU A 490 -19.77 -1.62 -1.89
C LEU A 490 -19.86 -3.14 -1.94
N LYS A 491 -19.53 -3.76 -3.07
CA LYS A 491 -19.51 -5.22 -3.24
C LYS A 491 -18.19 -5.83 -2.74
N GLY A 492 -17.89 -5.67 -1.47
CA GLY A 492 -16.65 -6.09 -0.82
C GLY A 492 -16.48 -5.42 0.53
N CYS A 493 -15.27 -5.36 1.02
CA CYS A 493 -14.90 -4.60 2.21
C CYS A 493 -13.57 -3.89 2.03
N TYR A 494 -13.36 -2.79 2.73
CA TYR A 494 -12.08 -2.09 2.74
C TYR A 494 -11.01 -2.90 3.46
N LEU A 495 -9.75 -2.64 3.10
CA LEU A 495 -8.58 -3.34 3.62
C LEU A 495 -7.72 -2.35 4.43
N HIS A 496 -8.30 -1.80 5.52
CA HIS A 496 -7.64 -0.77 6.31
C HIS A 496 -6.31 -1.28 6.89
N ASP A 497 -6.36 -2.23 7.78
CA ASP A 497 -5.21 -2.77 8.51
C ASP A 497 -4.23 -3.56 7.64
N PRO A 498 -4.70 -4.38 6.68
CA PRO A 498 -3.77 -5.06 5.78
C PRO A 498 -2.86 -4.10 5.01
N LEU A 499 -3.36 -2.89 4.67
CA LEU A 499 -2.55 -1.88 3.97
C LEU A 499 -1.46 -1.29 4.87
N ALA A 500 -1.73 -1.10 6.17
CA ALA A 500 -0.73 -0.65 7.13
C ALA A 500 0.38 -1.69 7.32
N VAL A 501 0.05 -2.97 7.38
CA VAL A 501 1.04 -4.07 7.39
C VAL A 501 1.83 -4.08 6.09
N ALA A 502 1.17 -3.93 4.93
CA ALA A 502 1.83 -3.90 3.62
C ALA A 502 2.77 -2.70 3.47
N CYS A 503 2.49 -1.56 4.11
CA CYS A 503 3.40 -0.41 4.19
C CYS A 503 4.76 -0.78 4.79
N VAL A 504 4.78 -1.71 5.74
CA VAL A 504 6.03 -2.21 6.33
C VAL A 504 6.69 -3.25 5.42
N ILE A 505 5.91 -4.16 4.83
CA ILE A 505 6.43 -5.21 3.96
C ILE A 505 7.04 -4.60 2.69
N THR A 506 6.26 -3.80 1.99
CA THR A 506 6.60 -3.20 0.69
C THR A 506 6.20 -1.72 0.69
N PRO A 507 7.04 -0.81 1.21
CA PRO A 507 6.70 0.62 1.31
C PRO A 507 6.34 1.27 -0.03
N SER A 508 6.84 0.73 -1.14
CA SER A 508 6.54 1.24 -2.49
C SER A 508 5.09 1.08 -2.94
N PHE A 509 4.24 0.36 -2.19
CA PHE A 509 2.80 0.38 -2.43
C PHE A 509 2.17 1.73 -2.10
N LEU A 510 2.82 2.57 -1.30
CA LEU A 510 2.29 3.83 -0.82
C LEU A 510 3.19 5.00 -1.18
N GLU A 511 2.58 6.08 -1.62
CA GLU A 511 3.21 7.39 -1.67
C GLU A 511 3.02 8.06 -0.30
N ILE A 512 4.10 8.23 0.46
CA ILE A 512 4.09 8.88 1.77
C ILE A 512 4.61 10.29 1.60
N ARG A 513 3.89 11.27 2.15
CA ARG A 513 4.31 12.67 2.24
C ARG A 513 4.40 13.10 3.69
N GLU A 514 5.32 13.98 3.95
CA GLU A 514 5.57 14.53 5.28
C GLU A 514 4.69 15.76 5.52
N HIS A 515 4.02 15.79 6.67
CA HIS A 515 3.15 16.88 7.10
C HIS A 515 3.36 17.19 8.58
N ILE A 516 3.22 18.45 8.96
CA ILE A 516 2.98 18.81 10.35
C ILE A 516 1.50 18.55 10.60
N ILE A 517 1.18 17.71 11.58
CA ILE A 517 -0.19 17.34 11.88
C ILE A 517 -0.59 17.76 13.30
N HIS A 518 -1.86 18.03 13.49
CA HIS A 518 -2.48 18.36 14.77
C HIS A 518 -3.65 17.43 15.02
N VAL A 519 -3.87 17.09 16.30
CA VAL A 519 -4.95 16.20 16.75
C VAL A 519 -5.89 16.99 17.66
N GLU A 520 -7.18 16.98 17.34
CA GLU A 520 -8.23 17.61 18.15
C GLU A 520 -8.78 16.62 19.18
N THR A 521 -8.70 16.99 20.46
CA THR A 521 -9.08 16.10 21.56
C THR A 521 -10.32 16.54 22.33
N ASP A 522 -10.81 17.76 22.16
CA ASP A 522 -11.86 18.35 23.01
C ASP A 522 -13.05 18.99 22.23
N GLY A 523 -13.00 18.98 20.91
CA GLY A 523 -14.04 19.56 20.07
C GLY A 523 -15.33 18.74 20.09
N ASN A 524 -16.49 19.41 20.16
CA ASN A 524 -17.79 18.73 20.15
C ASN A 524 -18.07 17.97 18.84
N PHE A 525 -17.59 18.48 17.70
CA PHE A 525 -17.77 17.88 16.37
C PHE A 525 -16.47 17.37 15.79
N THR A 526 -15.33 17.93 16.21
CA THR A 526 -14.00 17.67 15.66
C THR A 526 -13.14 16.76 16.54
N ASN A 527 -13.68 16.25 17.64
CA ASN A 527 -12.95 15.34 18.53
C ASN A 527 -12.49 14.09 17.77
N GLY A 528 -11.17 13.85 17.75
CA GLY A 528 -10.53 12.79 16.97
C GLY A 528 -10.20 13.18 15.54
N MET A 529 -10.41 14.44 15.15
CA MET A 529 -9.94 14.97 13.88
C MET A 529 -8.42 15.09 13.87
N ILE A 530 -7.78 14.66 12.81
CA ILE A 530 -6.38 14.94 12.52
C ILE A 530 -6.33 15.86 11.30
N PHE A 531 -5.59 16.95 11.40
CA PHE A 531 -5.48 17.86 10.27
C PHE A 531 -4.01 18.26 10.02
N PRO A 532 -3.59 18.30 8.74
CA PRO A 532 -2.28 18.75 8.36
C PRO A 532 -2.21 20.27 8.35
N ASP A 533 -1.06 20.83 8.71
CA ASP A 533 -0.77 22.24 8.52
C ASP A 533 -0.08 22.47 7.16
N ASP A 534 -0.89 22.63 6.13
CA ASP A 534 -0.44 22.87 4.74
C ASP A 534 -0.29 24.36 4.41
N ARG A 535 -0.24 25.24 5.40
CA ARG A 535 -0.02 26.68 5.16
C ARG A 535 1.29 26.90 4.41
N PRO A 536 1.30 27.82 3.40
CA PRO A 536 2.53 28.13 2.68
C PRO A 536 3.63 28.61 3.63
N THR A 537 4.83 28.11 3.46
CA THR A 537 6.01 28.40 4.31
C THR A 537 6.50 29.85 4.27
N THR A 538 5.84 30.73 3.53
CA THR A 538 6.24 32.13 3.32
C THR A 538 6.10 33.03 4.56
N ASN A 539 5.39 32.61 5.62
CA ASN A 539 5.26 33.36 6.88
C ASN A 539 5.78 32.55 8.07
N TRP A 540 7.08 32.42 8.15
CA TRP A 540 7.82 31.66 9.17
C TRP A 540 7.69 32.15 10.62
N ALA A 541 7.06 33.33 10.85
CA ALA A 541 6.97 33.91 12.20
C ALA A 541 6.21 33.03 13.21
N TRP A 542 5.43 32.03 12.73
CA TRP A 542 4.58 31.18 13.56
C TRP A 542 4.89 29.67 13.40
N ARG A 543 5.86 29.31 12.58
CA ARG A 543 6.32 27.92 12.40
C ARG A 543 7.66 27.74 13.07
N ASN A 544 7.75 26.75 13.92
CA ASN A 544 9.05 26.29 14.42
C ASN A 544 9.71 25.42 13.32
N PRO A 545 10.83 25.82 12.72
CA PRO A 545 11.49 25.03 11.68
C PRO A 545 12.07 23.70 12.21
N ALA A 546 12.07 23.50 13.53
CA ALA A 546 12.46 22.25 14.19
C ALA A 546 11.26 21.31 14.45
N GLU A 547 10.03 21.66 14.03
CA GLU A 547 8.89 20.75 14.11
C GLU A 547 9.07 19.60 13.13
N GLU A 548 9.17 18.39 13.67
CA GLU A 548 9.24 17.19 12.86
C GLU A 548 7.95 16.87 12.18
N VAL A 549 8.15 16.37 10.98
CA VAL A 549 7.07 15.98 10.10
C VAL A 549 6.68 14.53 10.36
N ILE A 550 5.38 14.29 10.29
CA ILE A 550 4.77 12.97 10.36
C ILE A 550 4.49 12.50 8.94
N GLY A 551 4.83 11.26 8.64
CA GLY A 551 4.52 10.66 7.36
C GLY A 551 3.02 10.39 7.23
N VAL A 552 2.41 10.81 6.11
CA VAL A 552 1.01 10.53 5.78
C VAL A 552 0.95 9.87 4.41
N ALA A 553 0.32 8.71 4.33
CA ALA A 553 0.08 8.03 3.07
C ALA A 553 -0.96 8.79 2.23
N ARG A 554 -0.61 9.19 0.99
CA ARG A 554 -1.42 10.04 0.10
C ARG A 554 -1.98 9.29 -1.09
N ASN A 555 -1.25 8.28 -1.56
CA ASN A 555 -1.66 7.47 -2.69
C ASN A 555 -1.25 6.02 -2.49
N VAL A 556 -1.91 5.10 -3.22
CA VAL A 556 -1.69 3.66 -3.10
C VAL A 556 -1.69 2.99 -4.47
N GLU A 557 -0.74 2.08 -4.69
CA GLU A 557 -0.71 1.15 -5.81
C GLU A 557 -1.71 0.00 -5.58
N ARG A 558 -2.99 0.35 -5.75
CA ARG A 558 -4.14 -0.47 -5.35
C ARG A 558 -4.09 -1.91 -5.84
N GLU A 559 -3.98 -2.09 -7.16
CA GLU A 559 -4.06 -3.43 -7.75
C GLU A 559 -2.86 -4.30 -7.37
N ALA A 560 -1.67 -3.68 -7.28
CA ALA A 560 -0.48 -4.38 -6.83
C ALA A 560 -0.63 -4.89 -5.40
N PHE A 561 -1.20 -4.08 -4.52
CA PHE A 561 -1.47 -4.48 -3.16
C PHE A 561 -2.57 -5.54 -3.05
N GLU A 562 -3.72 -5.37 -3.73
CA GLU A 562 -4.82 -6.33 -3.70
C GLU A 562 -4.37 -7.71 -4.22
N GLU A 563 -3.58 -7.75 -5.30
CA GLU A 563 -2.99 -8.97 -5.84
C GLU A 563 -1.97 -9.60 -4.89
N PHE A 564 -1.09 -8.78 -4.30
CA PHE A 564 -0.12 -9.22 -3.31
C PHE A 564 -0.80 -9.88 -2.12
N LEU A 565 -1.83 -9.25 -1.54
CA LEU A 565 -2.59 -9.78 -0.42
C LEU A 565 -3.21 -11.14 -0.74
N LEU A 566 -3.91 -11.25 -1.86
CA LEU A 566 -4.56 -12.51 -2.25
C LEU A 566 -3.56 -13.63 -2.47
N ARG A 567 -2.42 -13.32 -3.08
CA ARG A 567 -1.35 -14.30 -3.26
C ARG A 567 -0.85 -14.81 -1.92
N ARG A 568 -0.64 -13.94 -0.92
CA ARG A 568 -0.25 -14.34 0.44
C ARG A 568 -1.28 -15.23 1.12
N PHE A 569 -2.56 -14.99 0.89
CA PHE A 569 -3.63 -15.83 1.42
C PHE A 569 -3.66 -17.22 0.77
N ILE A 570 -3.33 -17.33 -0.52
CA ILE A 570 -3.33 -18.59 -1.29
C ILE A 570 -2.08 -19.42 -0.99
N GLU A 571 -0.91 -18.79 -0.95
CA GLU A 571 0.36 -19.50 -0.73
C GLU A 571 0.36 -20.17 0.65
N GLY A 572 0.61 -21.49 0.66
CA GLY A 572 0.90 -22.20 1.90
C GLY A 572 2.16 -21.62 2.56
N SER A 573 2.21 -21.62 3.88
CA SER A 573 3.39 -21.26 4.68
C SER A 573 4.57 -22.20 4.39
#